data_33c021e24157abf4c1ea31f8a270ae45
#
_entry.id   33c021e24157abf4c1ea31f8a270ae45
#
_cell.length_a   1.000
_cell.length_b   1.000
_cell.length_c   1.000
_cell.angle_alpha   90.00
_cell.angle_beta   90.00
_cell.angle_gamma   90.00
#
_symmetry.space_group_name_H-M   'P 1'
#
loop_
_entity.id
_entity.type
_entity.pdbx_description
1 polymer ?
#
loop_
_entity_poly.entity_id
_entity_poly.type
_entity_poly.pdbx_seq_one_letter_code
_entity_poly.pdbx_strand_id
1 'polypeptide(L)'
;TNLPVYLRKSVQVEVMNSEAVTYSEFTNALSNPVLLGIVNFAPLHGNIIVEMASGLGYAIVDRMLGGRGDSLDKTREFSEIELLIIERILVICINLLQEPWQNVLDISPHLERIETNSQYAQIISPSEVIAIITMNIKIGDVEGLMNICLPYITLESVIDKLNTRYWYS
;
A
#
# COMPACT_ATOMS: atom_id res chain seq x y z
N THR A 1 -10.75 15.20 -15.33
CA THR A 1 -10.47 13.89 -15.94
C THR A 1 -9.00 13.68 -16.27
N ASN A 2 -8.19 14.75 -16.31
CA ASN A 2 -6.75 14.65 -16.54
C ASN A 2 -5.95 14.37 -15.26
N LEU A 3 -6.59 14.45 -14.10
CA LEU A 3 -5.96 14.33 -12.81
C LEU A 3 -5.25 12.97 -12.58
N PRO A 4 -5.88 11.81 -12.88
CA PRO A 4 -5.22 10.51 -12.69
C PRO A 4 -3.98 10.34 -13.56
N VAL A 5 -4.00 10.84 -14.79
CA VAL A 5 -2.85 10.77 -15.70
C VAL A 5 -1.72 11.67 -15.22
N TYR A 6 -2.06 12.87 -14.76
CA TYR A 6 -1.09 13.81 -14.20
C TYR A 6 -0.43 13.24 -12.94
N LEU A 7 -1.22 12.69 -12.03
CA LEU A 7 -0.71 12.07 -10.81
C LEU A 7 0.18 10.87 -11.12
N ARG A 8 -0.22 10.04 -12.09
CA ARG A 8 0.57 8.86 -12.49
C ARG A 8 1.96 9.25 -12.98
N LYS A 9 2.08 10.36 -13.72
CA LYS A 9 3.36 10.84 -14.24
C LYS A 9 4.24 11.45 -13.15
N SER A 10 3.65 11.94 -12.05
CA SER A 10 4.37 12.59 -10.98
C SER A 10 4.64 11.67 -9.78
N VAL A 11 4.19 10.41 -9.82
CA VAL A 11 4.41 9.46 -8.74
C VAL A 11 5.77 8.79 -8.92
N GLN A 12 6.61 8.91 -7.88
CA GLN A 12 7.90 8.24 -7.81
C GLN A 12 7.93 7.35 -6.57
N VAL A 13 8.48 6.15 -6.71
CA VAL A 13 8.54 5.15 -5.64
C VAL A 13 9.99 4.69 -5.49
N GLU A 14 10.49 4.71 -4.27
CA GLU A 14 11.84 4.24 -3.93
C GLU A 14 11.76 3.28 -2.75
N VAL A 15 12.33 2.08 -2.92
CA VAL A 15 12.40 1.11 -1.83
C VAL A 15 13.50 1.53 -0.86
N MET A 16 13.15 1.70 0.40
CA MET A 16 14.06 2.15 1.45
C MET A 16 14.59 1.00 2.30
N ASN A 17 13.75 0.05 2.63
CA ASN A 17 14.08 -1.03 3.56
C ASN A 17 13.12 -2.19 3.41
N SER A 18 13.55 -3.37 3.88
CA SER A 18 12.69 -4.54 4.03
C SER A 18 13.06 -5.28 5.28
N GLU A 19 12.06 -5.80 6.00
CA GLU A 19 12.27 -6.56 7.22
C GLU A 19 11.18 -7.62 7.40
N ALA A 20 11.45 -8.62 8.22
CA ALA A 20 10.48 -9.66 8.56
C ALA A 20 10.08 -9.49 10.02
N VAL A 21 8.78 -9.40 10.28
CA VAL A 21 8.22 -9.29 11.62
C VAL A 21 6.93 -10.11 11.70
N THR A 22 6.40 -10.29 12.90
CA THR A 22 5.08 -10.88 13.06
C THR A 22 4.01 -9.84 12.75
N TYR A 23 2.83 -10.31 12.37
CA TYR A 23 1.71 -9.41 12.09
C TYR A 23 1.33 -8.61 13.35
N SER A 24 1.42 -9.22 14.53
CA SER A 24 1.14 -8.49 15.77
C SER A 24 2.13 -7.36 16.04
N GLU A 25 3.42 -7.58 15.74
CA GLU A 25 4.42 -6.50 15.85
C GLU A 25 4.10 -5.34 14.93
N PHE A 26 3.68 -5.65 13.71
CA PHE A 26 3.29 -4.62 12.74
C PHE A 26 2.08 -3.83 13.23
N THR A 27 0.99 -4.51 13.63
CA THR A 27 -0.24 -3.83 14.04
C THR A 27 -0.07 -3.05 15.33
N ASN A 28 0.76 -3.55 16.27
CA ASN A 28 1.02 -2.85 17.54
C ASN A 28 1.85 -1.59 17.36
N ALA A 29 2.60 -1.49 16.29
CA ALA A 29 3.38 -0.30 15.97
C ALA A 29 2.57 0.82 15.31
N LEU A 30 1.33 0.53 14.91
CA LEU A 30 0.47 1.49 14.21
C LEU A 30 -0.27 2.38 15.21
N SER A 31 -0.36 3.66 14.88
CA SER A 31 -1.16 4.64 15.62
C SER A 31 -2.42 4.96 14.83
N ASN A 32 -3.59 4.83 15.47
CA ASN A 32 -4.85 5.19 14.83
C ASN A 32 -5.07 6.71 14.89
N PRO A 33 -5.65 7.34 13.84
CA PRO A 33 -6.10 6.71 12.61
C PRO A 33 -4.94 6.29 11.70
N VAL A 34 -5.11 5.14 11.04
CA VAL A 34 -4.18 4.63 10.05
C VAL A 34 -4.87 4.61 8.68
N LEU A 35 -4.09 4.43 7.63
CA LEU A 35 -4.63 4.18 6.31
C LEU A 35 -4.09 2.82 5.84
N LEU A 36 -4.94 1.82 5.88
CA LEU A 36 -4.60 0.46 5.47
C LEU A 36 -5.45 0.07 4.27
N GLY A 37 -4.81 -0.10 3.13
CA GLY A 37 -5.46 -0.66 1.96
C GLY A 37 -5.34 -2.18 1.98
N ILE A 38 -6.47 -2.87 1.97
CA ILE A 38 -6.50 -4.33 1.89
C ILE A 38 -6.59 -4.69 0.42
N VAL A 39 -5.56 -5.37 -0.09
CA VAL A 39 -5.39 -5.62 -1.53
C VAL A 39 -5.39 -7.11 -1.80
N ASN A 40 -6.24 -7.52 -2.74
CA ASN A 40 -6.24 -8.87 -3.28
C ASN A 40 -5.28 -8.92 -4.47
N PHE A 41 -4.37 -9.89 -4.46
CA PHE A 41 -3.39 -10.07 -5.53
C PHE A 41 -3.67 -11.36 -6.30
N ALA A 42 -4.87 -11.46 -6.87
CA ALA A 42 -5.22 -12.63 -7.67
C ALA A 42 -4.19 -12.86 -8.79
N PRO A 43 -3.80 -14.09 -9.09
CA PRO A 43 -4.30 -15.35 -8.54
C PRO A 43 -3.61 -15.83 -7.26
N LEU A 44 -2.82 -15.01 -6.62
CA LEU A 44 -2.13 -15.38 -5.38
C LEU A 44 -3.11 -15.49 -4.22
N HIS A 45 -2.82 -16.38 -3.30
CA HIS A 45 -3.63 -16.58 -2.10
C HIS A 45 -3.33 -15.50 -1.06
N GLY A 46 -4.39 -15.08 -0.38
CA GLY A 46 -4.30 -14.12 0.71
C GLY A 46 -4.31 -12.68 0.22
N ASN A 47 -4.37 -11.80 1.18
CA ASN A 47 -4.37 -10.36 0.93
C ASN A 47 -3.03 -9.78 1.34
N ILE A 48 -2.64 -8.70 0.68
CA ILE A 48 -1.55 -7.85 1.16
C ILE A 48 -2.15 -6.57 1.72
N ILE A 49 -1.39 -5.95 2.61
CA ILE A 49 -1.78 -4.67 3.21
C ILE A 49 -0.83 -3.60 2.71
N VAL A 50 -1.39 -2.51 2.24
CA VAL A 50 -0.63 -1.30 1.90
C VAL A 50 -0.96 -0.26 2.95
N GLU A 51 0.03 0.11 3.76
CA GLU A 51 -0.13 1.13 4.81
C GLU A 51 0.45 2.44 4.32
N MET A 52 -0.35 3.49 4.37
CA MET A 52 0.08 4.85 4.08
C MET A 52 0.13 5.63 5.38
N ALA A 53 1.23 6.35 5.65
CA ALA A 53 1.30 7.23 6.80
C ALA A 53 0.16 8.26 6.72
N SER A 54 -0.55 8.48 7.84
CA SER A 54 -1.70 9.38 7.84
C SER A 54 -1.33 10.81 7.47
N GLY A 55 -0.14 11.28 7.89
CA GLY A 55 0.37 12.59 7.48
C GLY A 55 0.51 12.74 5.98
N LEU A 56 0.99 11.69 5.30
CA LEU A 56 1.04 11.66 3.85
C LEU A 56 -0.37 11.72 3.24
N GLY A 57 -1.30 10.97 3.82
CA GLY A 57 -2.70 11.00 3.38
C GLY A 57 -3.32 12.38 3.47
N TYR A 58 -3.13 13.07 4.59
CA TYR A 58 -3.61 14.45 4.75
C TYR A 58 -2.97 15.41 3.74
N ALA A 59 -1.67 15.29 3.51
CA ALA A 59 -0.95 16.13 2.57
C ALA A 59 -1.46 15.92 1.14
N ILE A 60 -1.72 14.68 0.75
CA ILE A 60 -2.28 14.35 -0.57
C ILE A 60 -3.67 14.96 -0.73
N VAL A 61 -4.54 14.78 0.26
CA VAL A 61 -5.89 15.31 0.24
C VAL A 61 -5.85 16.85 0.13
N ASP A 62 -5.02 17.49 0.94
CA ASP A 62 -4.88 18.94 0.93
C ASP A 62 -4.44 19.44 -0.45
N ARG A 63 -3.43 18.79 -1.04
CA ARG A 63 -2.92 19.15 -2.36
C ARG A 63 -3.98 18.95 -3.45
N MET A 64 -4.75 17.89 -3.37
CA MET A 64 -5.81 17.58 -4.34
C MET A 64 -6.96 18.59 -4.29
N LEU A 65 -7.18 19.16 -3.12
CA LEU A 65 -8.21 20.18 -2.91
C LEU A 65 -7.70 21.61 -3.14
N GLY A 66 -6.49 21.75 -3.66
CA GLY A 66 -5.92 23.04 -4.02
C GLY A 66 -5.04 23.67 -2.95
N GLY A 67 -4.74 22.96 -1.87
CA GLY A 67 -3.84 23.43 -0.82
C GLY A 67 -2.37 23.23 -1.18
N ARG A 68 -1.49 23.52 -0.22
CA ARG A 68 -0.04 23.45 -0.39
C ARG A 68 0.54 22.05 -0.23
N GLY A 69 -0.23 21.09 0.27
CA GLY A 69 0.23 19.76 0.57
C GLY A 69 0.97 19.66 1.89
N ASP A 70 0.74 20.58 2.81
CA ASP A 70 1.34 20.52 4.13
C ASP A 70 0.69 19.42 4.96
N SER A 71 1.50 18.57 5.61
CA SER A 71 0.97 17.57 6.52
C SER A 71 0.42 18.27 7.76
N LEU A 72 -0.81 17.92 8.11
CA LEU A 72 -1.42 18.42 9.34
C LEU A 72 -1.00 17.50 10.50
N ASP A 73 -0.48 18.11 11.57
CA ASP A 73 -0.15 17.39 12.79
C ASP A 73 -1.40 16.96 13.59
N LYS A 74 -2.54 16.89 12.94
CA LYS A 74 -3.78 16.58 13.61
C LYS A 74 -4.14 15.11 13.40
N THR A 75 -4.25 14.40 14.51
CA THR A 75 -4.72 13.02 14.55
C THR A 75 -6.25 12.98 14.49
N ARG A 76 -6.83 13.52 13.43
CA ARG A 76 -8.28 13.43 13.22
C ARG A 76 -8.60 12.32 12.26
N GLU A 77 -9.82 11.83 12.34
CA GLU A 77 -10.29 10.82 11.40
C GLU A 77 -10.51 11.44 10.01
N PHE A 78 -10.37 10.61 9.00
CA PHE A 78 -10.62 11.02 7.63
C PHE A 78 -12.12 11.01 7.34
N SER A 79 -12.59 12.01 6.61
CA SER A 79 -13.96 12.05 6.13
C SER A 79 -14.16 11.07 4.96
N GLU A 80 -15.40 10.78 4.62
CA GLU A 80 -15.73 9.89 3.50
C GLU A 80 -15.17 10.41 2.17
N ILE A 81 -15.25 11.73 1.95
CA ILE A 81 -14.72 12.35 0.73
C ILE A 81 -13.19 12.22 0.69
N GLU A 82 -12.53 12.44 1.81
CA GLU A 82 -11.08 12.30 1.93
C GLU A 82 -10.65 10.86 1.64
N LEU A 83 -11.39 9.88 2.17
CA LEU A 83 -11.11 8.46 1.91
C LEU A 83 -11.29 8.09 0.43
N LEU A 84 -12.25 8.69 -0.26
CA LEU A 84 -12.42 8.47 -1.71
C LEU A 84 -11.22 8.98 -2.50
N ILE A 85 -10.67 10.12 -2.10
CA ILE A 85 -9.44 10.67 -2.73
C ILE A 85 -8.26 9.74 -2.49
N ILE A 86 -8.09 9.30 -1.24
CA ILE A 86 -7.01 8.38 -0.86
C ILE A 86 -7.16 7.04 -1.58
N GLU A 87 -8.36 6.52 -1.71
CA GLU A 87 -8.64 5.29 -2.46
C GLU A 87 -8.13 5.38 -3.89
N ARG A 88 -8.38 6.48 -4.58
CA ARG A 88 -7.88 6.69 -5.95
C ARG A 88 -6.36 6.69 -6.00
N ILE A 89 -5.72 7.33 -5.04
CA ILE A 89 -4.26 7.36 -4.96
C ILE A 89 -3.69 5.96 -4.72
N LEU A 90 -4.30 5.22 -3.80
CA LEU A 90 -3.88 3.84 -3.52
C LEU A 90 -4.03 2.95 -4.74
N VAL A 91 -5.11 3.07 -5.49
CA VAL A 91 -5.30 2.30 -6.73
C VAL A 91 -4.20 2.61 -7.74
N ILE A 92 -3.83 3.88 -7.91
CA ILE A 92 -2.73 4.27 -8.80
C ILE A 92 -1.42 3.63 -8.33
N CYS A 93 -1.11 3.71 -7.05
CA CYS A 93 0.12 3.13 -6.48
C CYS A 93 0.15 1.61 -6.67
N ILE A 94 -0.95 0.93 -6.41
CA ILE A 94 -1.08 -0.52 -6.57
C ILE A 94 -0.85 -0.93 -8.02
N ASN A 95 -1.40 -0.19 -8.97
CA ASN A 95 -1.21 -0.46 -10.39
C ASN A 95 0.24 -0.23 -10.83
N LEU A 96 0.92 0.77 -10.25
CA LEU A 96 2.34 0.98 -10.50
C LEU A 96 3.19 -0.16 -9.96
N LEU A 97 2.80 -0.74 -8.83
CA LEU A 97 3.48 -1.90 -8.26
C LEU A 97 3.29 -3.17 -9.11
N GLN A 98 2.23 -3.23 -9.90
CA GLN A 98 1.98 -4.35 -10.80
C GLN A 98 2.99 -4.41 -11.95
N GLU A 99 3.44 -3.27 -12.45
CA GLU A 99 4.29 -3.21 -13.65
C GLU A 99 5.55 -4.09 -13.60
N PRO A 100 6.34 -4.10 -12.51
CA PRO A 100 7.51 -4.97 -12.44
C PRO A 100 7.21 -6.47 -12.49
N TRP A 101 5.97 -6.86 -12.15
CA TRP A 101 5.57 -8.26 -12.07
C TRP A 101 4.91 -8.79 -13.34
N GLN A 102 4.58 -7.91 -14.30
CA GLN A 102 3.86 -8.29 -15.53
C GLN A 102 4.57 -9.35 -16.35
N ASN A 103 5.91 -9.31 -16.37
CA ASN A 103 6.71 -10.28 -17.11
C ASN A 103 6.93 -11.60 -16.36
N VAL A 104 6.60 -11.64 -15.08
CA VAL A 104 6.85 -12.77 -14.19
C VAL A 104 5.57 -13.50 -13.84
N LEU A 105 4.55 -12.74 -13.49
CA LEU A 105 3.25 -13.24 -13.05
C LEU A 105 2.15 -12.34 -13.58
N ASP A 106 1.08 -12.98 -14.03
CA ASP A 106 -0.13 -12.25 -14.43
C ASP A 106 -0.95 -11.94 -13.18
N ILE A 107 -0.55 -10.89 -12.48
CA ILE A 107 -1.18 -10.46 -11.24
C ILE A 107 -2.20 -9.37 -11.55
N SER A 108 -3.41 -9.51 -11.02
CA SER A 108 -4.45 -8.51 -11.09
C SER A 108 -4.71 -7.98 -9.68
N PRO A 109 -4.03 -6.91 -9.26
CA PRO A 109 -4.24 -6.35 -7.94
C PRO A 109 -5.59 -5.64 -7.87
N HIS A 110 -6.30 -5.86 -6.76
CA HIS A 110 -7.61 -5.27 -6.53
C HIS A 110 -7.71 -4.77 -5.11
N LEU A 111 -7.95 -3.47 -4.94
CA LEU A 111 -8.18 -2.88 -3.63
C LEU A 111 -9.58 -3.26 -3.16
N GLU A 112 -9.66 -4.07 -2.10
CA GLU A 112 -10.94 -4.51 -1.57
C GLU A 112 -11.60 -3.44 -0.70
N ARG A 113 -10.81 -2.83 0.20
CA ARG A 113 -11.31 -1.80 1.11
C ARG A 113 -10.16 -1.05 1.76
N ILE A 114 -10.49 0.08 2.37
CA ILE A 114 -9.57 0.84 3.21
C ILE A 114 -10.07 0.74 4.65
N GLU A 115 -9.16 0.42 5.56
CA GLU A 115 -9.41 0.42 6.99
C GLU A 115 -8.62 1.55 7.65
N THR A 116 -9.27 2.30 8.53
CA THR A 116 -8.63 3.40 9.26
C THR A 116 -8.31 3.04 10.70
N ASN A 117 -8.74 1.88 11.15
CA ASN A 117 -8.44 1.33 12.46
C ASN A 117 -7.79 -0.05 12.28
N SER A 118 -6.59 -0.21 12.85
CA SER A 118 -5.82 -1.46 12.72
C SER A 118 -6.55 -2.69 13.27
N GLN A 119 -7.47 -2.50 14.21
CA GLN A 119 -8.24 -3.61 14.77
C GLN A 119 -9.18 -4.27 13.76
N TYR A 120 -9.58 -3.56 12.72
CA TYR A 120 -10.48 -4.08 11.69
C TYR A 120 -9.74 -4.69 10.49
N ALA A 121 -8.41 -4.70 10.54
CA ALA A 121 -7.57 -5.25 9.47
C ALA A 121 -6.99 -6.62 9.85
N GLN A 122 -7.70 -7.42 10.62
CA GLN A 122 -7.25 -8.75 11.05
C GLN A 122 -7.48 -9.77 9.94
N ILE A 123 -6.66 -9.69 8.90
CA ILE A 123 -6.76 -10.58 7.74
C ILE A 123 -5.88 -11.83 7.86
N ILE A 124 -4.95 -11.82 8.80
CA ILE A 124 -4.04 -12.94 9.07
C ILE A 124 -3.87 -13.11 10.57
N SER A 125 -3.38 -14.28 10.97
CA SER A 125 -3.11 -14.56 12.39
C SER A 125 -2.04 -13.63 12.93
N PRO A 126 -2.19 -13.16 14.21
CA PRO A 126 -1.17 -12.29 14.81
C PRO A 126 0.23 -12.89 14.89
N SER A 127 0.33 -14.21 14.94
CA SER A 127 1.62 -14.92 15.05
C SER A 127 2.28 -15.16 13.69
N GLU A 128 1.58 -14.93 12.60
CA GLU A 128 2.15 -15.14 11.26
C GLU A 128 3.23 -14.13 10.94
N VAL A 129 4.27 -14.59 10.24
CA VAL A 129 5.37 -13.74 9.82
C VAL A 129 5.01 -13.05 8.51
N ILE A 130 5.31 -11.78 8.45
CA ILE A 130 5.11 -10.95 7.26
C ILE A 130 6.42 -10.29 6.87
N ALA A 131 6.56 -9.98 5.60
CA ALA A 131 7.61 -9.11 5.12
C ALA A 131 7.05 -7.71 5.01
N ILE A 132 7.75 -6.71 5.56
CA ILE A 132 7.39 -5.31 5.42
C ILE A 132 8.40 -4.66 4.47
N ILE A 133 7.90 -4.11 3.38
CA ILE A 133 8.71 -3.33 2.46
C ILE A 133 8.35 -1.87 2.66
N THR A 134 9.31 -1.09 3.14
CA THR A 134 9.13 0.35 3.35
C THR A 134 9.58 1.08 2.09
N MET A 135 8.70 1.92 1.57
CA MET A 135 8.97 2.72 0.38
C MET A 135 8.77 4.19 0.68
N ASN A 136 9.57 5.01 0.02
CA ASN A 136 9.32 6.44 -0.03
C ASN A 136 8.54 6.74 -1.30
N ILE A 137 7.41 7.41 -1.15
CA ILE A 137 6.54 7.79 -2.26
C ILE A 137 6.55 9.29 -2.38
N LYS A 138 6.81 9.75 -3.60
CA LYS A 138 6.75 11.16 -3.93
C LYS A 138 5.66 11.38 -4.98
N ILE A 139 4.70 12.22 -4.65
CA ILE A 139 3.60 12.57 -5.55
C ILE A 139 3.65 14.09 -5.74
N GLY A 140 4.20 14.52 -6.89
CA GLY A 140 4.49 15.92 -7.10
C GLY A 140 5.51 16.42 -6.08
N ASP A 141 5.12 17.37 -5.24
CA ASP A 141 5.92 17.93 -4.17
C ASP A 141 5.61 17.32 -2.79
N VAL A 142 4.67 16.38 -2.73
CA VAL A 142 4.30 15.69 -1.48
C VAL A 142 5.11 14.39 -1.38
N GLU A 143 5.70 14.15 -0.23
CA GLU A 143 6.57 12.99 -0.01
C GLU A 143 6.27 12.35 1.35
N GLY A 144 6.35 11.04 1.42
CA GLY A 144 6.14 10.30 2.65
C GLY A 144 6.37 8.81 2.49
N LEU A 145 6.19 8.08 3.59
CA LEU A 145 6.45 6.64 3.64
C LEU A 145 5.18 5.85 3.43
N MET A 146 5.34 4.73 2.74
CA MET A 146 4.32 3.72 2.55
C MET A 146 4.94 2.36 2.83
N ASN A 147 4.22 1.50 3.52
CA ASN A 147 4.66 0.14 3.81
C ASN A 147 3.78 -0.86 3.08
N ILE A 148 4.42 -1.87 2.50
CA ILE A 148 3.71 -3.03 1.95
C ILE A 148 3.96 -4.21 2.87
N CYS A 149 2.88 -4.83 3.35
CA CYS A 149 2.94 -6.00 4.20
C CYS A 149 2.55 -7.23 3.39
N LEU A 150 3.52 -8.11 3.19
CA LEU A 150 3.37 -9.34 2.44
C LEU A 150 3.40 -10.53 3.40
N PRO A 151 2.28 -11.24 3.60
CA PRO A 151 2.32 -12.49 4.37
C PRO A 151 3.23 -13.51 3.68
N TYR A 152 3.98 -14.27 4.46
CA TYR A 152 4.88 -15.29 3.91
C TYR A 152 4.12 -16.34 3.10
N ILE A 153 2.90 -16.66 3.46
CA ILE A 153 2.03 -17.56 2.69
C ILE A 153 1.87 -17.06 1.26
N THR A 154 1.64 -15.76 1.11
CA THR A 154 1.51 -15.13 -0.21
C THR A 154 2.85 -15.13 -0.95
N LEU A 155 3.95 -14.85 -0.23
CA LEU A 155 5.30 -14.87 -0.80
C LEU A 155 5.71 -16.26 -1.28
N GLU A 156 5.39 -17.30 -0.51
CA GLU A 156 5.68 -18.68 -0.90
C GLU A 156 5.03 -19.01 -2.24
N SER A 157 3.79 -18.60 -2.43
CA SER A 157 3.09 -18.78 -3.71
C SER A 157 3.82 -18.09 -4.87
N VAL A 158 4.35 -16.89 -4.63
CA VAL A 158 5.13 -16.14 -5.63
C VAL A 158 6.44 -16.87 -5.94
N ILE A 159 7.16 -17.28 -4.90
CA ILE A 159 8.46 -17.94 -5.04
C ILE A 159 8.31 -19.25 -5.82
N ASP A 160 7.29 -20.05 -5.52
CA ASP A 160 7.01 -21.29 -6.22
C ASP A 160 6.76 -21.04 -7.71
N LYS A 161 5.96 -20.04 -8.04
CA LYS A 161 5.69 -19.66 -9.42
C LYS A 161 6.92 -19.13 -10.13
N LEU A 162 7.75 -18.36 -9.44
CA LEU A 162 9.03 -17.86 -9.97
C LEU A 162 9.98 -19.02 -10.29
N ASN A 163 10.12 -19.97 -9.36
CA ASN A 163 10.97 -21.12 -9.55
C ASN A 163 10.53 -21.96 -10.75
N THR A 164 9.23 -22.21 -10.89
CA THR A 164 8.68 -22.95 -12.01
C THR A 164 9.00 -22.27 -13.35
N ARG A 165 8.88 -20.95 -13.41
CA ARG A 165 9.17 -20.19 -14.62
C ARG A 165 10.65 -20.17 -14.97
N TYR A 166 11.52 -20.11 -13.95
CA TYR A 166 12.96 -20.13 -14.14
C TYR A 166 13.47 -21.46 -14.67
N TRP A 167 12.82 -22.56 -14.30
CA TRP A 167 13.22 -23.90 -14.72
C TRP A 167 12.74 -24.26 -16.11
N TYR A 168 11.71 -23.60 -16.63
CA TYR A 168 11.10 -23.91 -17.93
C TYR A 168 11.33 -22.86 -19.01
N SER A 169 12.10 -21.83 -18.72
CA SER A 169 12.44 -20.80 -19.73
C SER A 169 13.73 -21.08 -20.46
#